data_5a0aac102cdf67145c7a9e0662a70e7e
#
_entry.id   5a0aac102cdf67145c7a9e0662a70e7e
#
_cell.length_a   1.000
_cell.length_b   1.000
_cell.length_c   1.000
_cell.angle_alpha   90.00
_cell.angle_beta   90.00
_cell.angle_gamma   90.00
#
_symmetry.space_group_name_H-M   'P 1'
#
loop_
_entity.id
_entity.type
_entity.pdbx_description
1 polymer ?
#
loop_
_entity_poly.entity_id
_entity_poly.type
_entity_poly.pdbx_seq_one_letter_code
_entity_poly.pdbx_strand_id
1 'polypeptide(L)'
;MTGDGAEMAVGYLRQNAYICESLTTDIVSNMNKSKEELGIIATQVRRDILRMVCMAKSGHPGGSMSSTDFLTALYFNEMNHDPATWTRSGKGQDMFILSAGHMTPVYYSLLSRNGYFPVSELASFRQMGTRLQGHPSVRKNLPGVFQASGSLGQGLSAAAGAALGKKLDKDNNFVWCLCGDGESEEGQIWEAGMFAAHHKLDNLIAMTDWNGKQIDGPVDEVAGEGDLAAKWDAWGWRVIVAEGHDFDSIAKAFELAKAGAGSGQPTMILFKTEMGHGVDFMAGTHKWHGSVPKPEQLEDALKQLGETPLGDF
;
A
#
# COMPACT_ATOMS: atom_id res chain seq x y z
N MET A 1 35.00 -26.61 18.77
CA MET A 1 33.74 -26.80 17.98
C MET A 1 32.92 -25.56 18.17
N THR A 2 33.29 -24.51 17.49
CA THR A 2 32.63 -23.19 17.62
C THR A 2 33.09 -22.39 16.40
N GLY A 3 32.23 -22.00 15.54
CA GLY A 3 32.53 -21.05 14.47
C GLY A 3 31.65 -21.14 13.21
N ASP A 4 31.31 -22.33 12.79
CA ASP A 4 30.70 -22.51 11.44
C ASP A 4 29.21 -22.28 11.37
N GLY A 5 28.47 -22.29 12.49
CA GLY A 5 27.04 -22.12 12.50
C GLY A 5 26.53 -20.69 12.34
N ALA A 6 27.30 -19.73 12.83
CA ALA A 6 26.92 -18.31 12.78
C ALA A 6 27.18 -17.68 11.40
N GLU A 7 28.23 -18.09 10.71
CA GLU A 7 28.52 -17.62 9.36
C GLU A 7 27.55 -18.19 8.31
N MET A 8 27.09 -19.45 8.47
CA MET A 8 26.07 -20.00 7.60
C MET A 8 24.70 -19.33 7.78
N ALA A 9 24.32 -18.97 9.01
CA ALA A 9 23.06 -18.27 9.26
C ALA A 9 23.05 -16.85 8.66
N VAL A 10 24.15 -16.12 8.78
CA VAL A 10 24.33 -14.77 8.20
C VAL A 10 24.37 -14.83 6.66
N GLY A 11 24.98 -15.87 6.09
CA GLY A 11 25.00 -16.10 4.63
C GLY A 11 23.62 -16.41 4.05
N TYR A 12 22.80 -17.16 4.77
CA TYR A 12 21.43 -17.51 4.35
C TYR A 12 20.48 -16.30 4.40
N LEU A 13 20.61 -15.44 5.42
CA LEU A 13 19.84 -14.20 5.55
C LEU A 13 20.18 -13.18 4.45
N ARG A 14 21.45 -13.10 4.05
CA ARG A 14 21.90 -12.21 2.97
C ARG A 14 21.44 -12.65 1.58
N GLN A 15 21.26 -13.93 1.31
CA GLN A 15 20.80 -14.42 0.00
C GLN A 15 19.30 -14.19 -0.24
N ASN A 16 18.48 -14.18 0.79
CA ASN A 16 17.02 -14.00 0.65
C ASN A 16 16.58 -12.53 0.68
N ALA A 17 17.34 -11.62 1.31
CA ALA A 17 16.99 -10.19 1.39
C ALA A 17 17.37 -9.37 0.14
N TYR A 18 18.19 -9.90 -0.78
CA TYR A 18 18.76 -9.14 -1.90
C TYR A 18 18.48 -9.74 -3.29
N ILE A 19 17.30 -10.33 -3.52
CA ILE A 19 16.96 -10.87 -4.85
C ILE A 19 16.78 -9.77 -5.92
N CYS A 20 16.78 -8.48 -5.56
CA CYS A 20 16.49 -7.40 -6.49
C CYS A 20 17.69 -6.87 -7.31
N GLU A 21 18.95 -7.21 -7.00
CA GLU A 21 20.10 -6.56 -7.65
C GLU A 21 20.74 -7.27 -8.85
N SER A 22 20.34 -8.48 -9.25
CA SER A 22 21.13 -9.24 -10.26
C SER A 22 20.38 -9.88 -11.44
N LEU A 23 19.13 -9.55 -11.68
CA LEU A 23 18.42 -10.05 -12.88
C LEU A 23 18.03 -8.89 -13.80
N THR A 24 18.99 -8.50 -14.64
CA THR A 24 18.76 -7.59 -15.76
C THR A 24 18.06 -8.31 -16.92
N THR A 25 17.09 -7.60 -17.48
CA THR A 25 16.54 -7.70 -18.84
C THR A 25 15.87 -9.03 -19.22
N ASP A 26 14.58 -8.99 -19.42
CA ASP A 26 13.73 -9.59 -20.45
C ASP A 26 12.32 -10.05 -20.04
N ILE A 27 11.75 -9.57 -18.93
CA ILE A 27 10.34 -9.89 -18.61
C ILE A 27 9.58 -8.60 -18.23
N VAL A 28 9.36 -7.74 -19.21
CA VAL A 28 8.42 -6.61 -19.12
C VAL A 28 7.37 -6.77 -20.23
N SER A 29 6.42 -7.69 -20.06
CA SER A 29 5.47 -7.91 -21.15
C SER A 29 4.01 -8.12 -20.77
N ASN A 30 3.57 -7.89 -19.51
CA ASN A 30 2.16 -8.09 -19.16
C ASN A 30 1.53 -6.97 -18.30
N MET A 31 2.02 -5.74 -18.39
CA MET A 31 1.32 -4.61 -17.78
C MET A 31 0.19 -4.16 -18.73
N ASN A 32 -1.06 -4.12 -18.27
CA ASN A 32 -2.19 -3.62 -19.07
C ASN A 32 -2.02 -2.13 -19.40
N LYS A 33 -1.38 -1.35 -18.50
CA LYS A 33 -0.98 0.04 -18.67
C LYS A 33 0.52 0.14 -18.80
N SER A 34 1.01 0.99 -19.72
CA SER A 34 2.44 1.29 -19.82
C SER A 34 2.92 2.07 -18.58
N LYS A 35 4.24 2.15 -18.39
CA LYS A 35 4.82 2.94 -17.30
C LYS A 35 4.45 4.42 -17.41
N GLU A 36 4.43 4.96 -18.63
CA GLU A 36 4.05 6.33 -18.92
C GLU A 36 2.58 6.56 -18.53
N GLU A 37 1.68 5.63 -18.87
CA GLU A 37 0.28 5.69 -18.47
C GLU A 37 0.12 5.61 -16.95
N LEU A 38 0.85 4.71 -16.27
CA LEU A 38 0.84 4.61 -14.82
C LEU A 38 1.38 5.90 -14.17
N GLY A 39 2.43 6.50 -14.73
CA GLY A 39 2.97 7.78 -14.27
C GLY A 39 1.96 8.93 -14.38
N ILE A 40 1.20 8.98 -15.48
CA ILE A 40 0.11 9.96 -15.67
C ILE A 40 -0.99 9.74 -14.63
N ILE A 41 -1.38 8.49 -14.40
CA ILE A 41 -2.42 8.16 -13.41
C ILE A 41 -1.92 8.50 -11.99
N ALA A 42 -0.69 8.13 -11.64
CA ALA A 42 -0.10 8.43 -10.34
C ALA A 42 0.00 9.94 -10.08
N THR A 43 0.38 10.71 -11.09
CA THR A 43 0.36 12.18 -11.03
C THR A 43 -1.05 12.70 -10.74
N GLN A 44 -2.07 12.20 -11.45
CA GLN A 44 -3.45 12.62 -11.22
C GLN A 44 -3.94 12.22 -9.83
N VAL A 45 -3.60 11.02 -9.36
CA VAL A 45 -3.93 10.56 -7.99
C VAL A 45 -3.34 11.51 -6.94
N ARG A 46 -2.08 11.95 -7.10
CA ARG A 46 -1.46 12.96 -6.20
C ARG A 46 -2.20 14.31 -6.25
N ARG A 47 -2.63 14.75 -7.41
CA ARG A 47 -3.48 15.95 -7.56
C ARG A 47 -4.79 15.80 -6.79
N ASP A 48 -5.46 14.66 -6.96
CA ASP A 48 -6.72 14.36 -6.26
C ASP A 48 -6.52 14.35 -4.73
N ILE A 49 -5.46 13.71 -4.23
CA ILE A 49 -5.10 13.68 -2.81
C ILE A 49 -5.03 15.10 -2.24
N LEU A 50 -4.23 15.96 -2.86
CA LEU A 50 -4.00 17.32 -2.37
C LEU A 50 -5.27 18.17 -2.42
N ARG A 51 -6.07 18.05 -3.47
CA ARG A 51 -7.36 18.72 -3.61
C ARG A 51 -8.34 18.28 -2.54
N MET A 52 -8.51 16.97 -2.34
CA MET A 52 -9.38 16.42 -1.29
C MET A 52 -9.02 16.94 0.10
N VAL A 53 -7.76 16.84 0.51
CA VAL A 53 -7.35 17.21 1.86
C VAL A 53 -7.41 18.73 2.07
N CYS A 54 -7.07 19.52 1.05
CA CYS A 54 -7.16 20.99 1.12
C CYS A 54 -8.63 21.44 1.24
N MET A 55 -9.52 20.93 0.40
CA MET A 55 -10.96 21.26 0.44
C MET A 55 -11.59 20.86 1.78
N ALA A 56 -11.24 19.70 2.31
CA ALA A 56 -11.73 19.20 3.59
C ALA A 56 -11.08 19.91 4.79
N LYS A 57 -9.98 20.65 4.59
CA LYS A 57 -9.12 21.20 5.65
C LYS A 57 -8.72 20.14 6.68
N SER A 58 -8.61 18.91 6.26
CA SER A 58 -8.35 17.74 7.10
C SER A 58 -7.94 16.55 6.26
N GLY A 59 -6.99 15.73 6.72
CA GLY A 59 -6.55 14.51 6.05
C GLY A 59 -5.07 14.24 6.23
N HIS A 60 -4.60 13.16 5.61
CA HIS A 60 -3.24 12.69 5.73
C HIS A 60 -2.62 12.59 4.32
N PRO A 61 -1.99 13.66 3.81
CA PRO A 61 -1.43 13.65 2.46
C PRO A 61 -0.12 12.86 2.36
N GLY A 62 0.74 12.90 3.38
CA GLY A 62 2.12 12.41 3.28
C GLY A 62 2.22 10.95 2.86
N GLY A 63 1.66 10.02 3.65
CA GLY A 63 1.64 8.59 3.32
C GLY A 63 0.77 8.28 2.09
N SER A 64 -0.29 9.07 1.85
CA SER A 64 -1.08 8.93 0.61
C SER A 64 -0.25 9.23 -0.64
N MET A 65 0.64 10.24 -0.58
CA MET A 65 1.52 10.61 -1.69
C MET A 65 2.66 9.61 -1.90
N SER A 66 3.25 9.08 -0.80
CA SER A 66 4.33 8.09 -0.88
C SER A 66 3.87 6.76 -1.49
N SER A 67 2.67 6.29 -1.13
CA SER A 67 2.15 5.01 -1.61
C SER A 67 1.51 5.06 -3.00
N THR A 68 1.45 6.23 -3.63
CA THR A 68 0.68 6.42 -4.87
C THR A 68 1.16 5.54 -6.01
N ASP A 69 2.48 5.40 -6.27
CA ASP A 69 2.98 4.72 -7.46
C ASP A 69 2.71 3.21 -7.42
N PHE A 70 3.09 2.55 -6.32
CA PHE A 70 2.87 1.10 -6.21
C PHE A 70 1.38 0.76 -6.07
N LEU A 71 0.56 1.59 -5.42
CA LEU A 71 -0.88 1.37 -5.40
C LEU A 71 -1.53 1.62 -6.75
N THR A 72 -1.03 2.57 -7.55
CA THR A 72 -1.49 2.77 -8.93
C THR A 72 -1.19 1.52 -9.76
N ALA A 73 0.02 0.99 -9.71
CA ALA A 73 0.36 -0.25 -10.40
C ALA A 73 -0.50 -1.43 -9.92
N LEU A 74 -0.73 -1.54 -8.61
CA LEU A 74 -1.58 -2.59 -8.04
C LEU A 74 -2.99 -2.54 -8.63
N TYR A 75 -3.66 -1.39 -8.59
CA TYR A 75 -5.05 -1.24 -9.01
C TYR A 75 -5.25 -1.30 -10.51
N PHE A 76 -4.29 -0.85 -11.31
CA PHE A 76 -4.46 -0.75 -12.76
C PHE A 76 -3.86 -1.94 -13.54
N ASN A 77 -2.95 -2.72 -12.91
CA ASN A 77 -2.29 -3.81 -13.62
C ASN A 77 -2.31 -5.16 -12.88
N GLU A 78 -2.37 -5.19 -11.56
CA GLU A 78 -2.00 -6.39 -10.81
C GLU A 78 -3.17 -7.11 -10.16
N MET A 79 -4.14 -6.35 -9.62
CA MET A 79 -5.31 -6.93 -8.96
C MET A 79 -6.32 -7.47 -9.96
N ASN A 80 -6.85 -8.66 -9.65
CA ASN A 80 -8.06 -9.17 -10.31
C ASN A 80 -9.31 -8.58 -9.65
N HIS A 81 -9.82 -7.47 -10.17
CA HIS A 81 -11.00 -6.81 -9.65
C HIS A 81 -11.86 -6.22 -10.78
N ASP A 82 -13.17 -6.13 -10.54
CA ASP A 82 -14.13 -5.52 -11.46
C ASP A 82 -15.16 -4.70 -10.65
N PRO A 83 -15.16 -3.37 -10.79
CA PRO A 83 -16.13 -2.50 -10.12
C PRO A 83 -17.60 -2.84 -10.42
N ALA A 84 -17.90 -3.35 -11.63
CA ALA A 84 -19.26 -3.65 -12.07
C ALA A 84 -19.86 -4.87 -11.35
N THR A 85 -18.98 -5.82 -10.97
CA THR A 85 -19.39 -7.08 -10.31
C THR A 85 -18.97 -7.14 -8.84
N TRP A 86 -18.44 -6.03 -8.31
CA TRP A 86 -17.97 -5.96 -6.94
C TRP A 86 -19.07 -6.31 -5.93
N THR A 87 -18.73 -7.16 -4.99
CA THR A 87 -19.54 -7.44 -3.80
C THR A 87 -18.68 -7.41 -2.56
N ARG A 88 -19.28 -7.13 -1.40
CA ARG A 88 -18.54 -7.10 -0.13
C ARG A 88 -17.93 -8.45 0.26
N SER A 89 -18.44 -9.56 -0.28
CA SER A 89 -17.83 -10.88 -0.02
C SER A 89 -16.46 -11.06 -0.67
N GLY A 90 -16.14 -10.26 -1.70
CA GLY A 90 -14.90 -10.38 -2.46
C GLY A 90 -14.73 -11.72 -3.18
N LYS A 91 -15.81 -12.51 -3.33
CA LYS A 91 -15.73 -13.83 -3.96
C LYS A 91 -15.41 -13.71 -5.44
N GLY A 92 -14.40 -14.46 -5.88
CA GLY A 92 -13.97 -14.49 -7.28
C GLY A 92 -13.15 -13.27 -7.72
N GLN A 93 -12.79 -12.39 -6.80
CA GLN A 93 -11.96 -11.21 -7.04
C GLN A 93 -10.92 -11.07 -5.93
N ASP A 94 -9.84 -10.34 -6.19
CA ASP A 94 -8.92 -9.92 -5.16
C ASP A 94 -9.58 -8.97 -4.17
N MET A 95 -9.08 -8.96 -2.95
CA MET A 95 -9.51 -8.02 -1.91
C MET A 95 -8.35 -7.12 -1.54
N PHE A 96 -8.58 -5.80 -1.42
CA PHE A 96 -7.61 -4.86 -0.88
C PHE A 96 -8.09 -4.34 0.48
N ILE A 97 -7.22 -4.42 1.49
CA ILE A 97 -7.47 -3.92 2.85
C ILE A 97 -6.44 -2.84 3.16
N LEU A 98 -6.94 -1.64 3.41
CA LEU A 98 -6.12 -0.51 3.85
C LEU A 98 -5.98 -0.55 5.37
N SER A 99 -4.90 -1.14 5.91
CA SER A 99 -4.64 -1.18 7.35
C SER A 99 -4.27 0.22 7.87
N ALA A 100 -3.36 0.91 7.19
CA ALA A 100 -3.05 2.32 7.42
C ALA A 100 -4.24 3.22 7.02
N GLY A 101 -5.34 3.12 7.76
CA GLY A 101 -6.65 3.67 7.41
C GLY A 101 -6.69 5.17 7.22
N HIS A 102 -5.72 5.92 7.72
CA HIS A 102 -5.58 7.36 7.49
C HIS A 102 -5.22 7.71 6.03
N MET A 103 -4.72 6.76 5.24
CA MET A 103 -4.35 6.94 3.82
C MET A 103 -5.55 6.84 2.86
N THR A 104 -6.76 7.15 3.33
CA THR A 104 -7.97 7.21 2.49
C THR A 104 -7.88 8.14 1.28
N PRO A 105 -7.12 9.25 1.27
CA PRO A 105 -7.05 10.09 0.07
C PRO A 105 -6.54 9.32 -1.16
N VAL A 106 -5.45 8.56 -1.07
CA VAL A 106 -4.97 7.73 -2.19
C VAL A 106 -5.97 6.64 -2.52
N TYR A 107 -6.54 5.98 -1.51
CA TYR A 107 -7.48 4.88 -1.70
C TYR A 107 -8.73 5.31 -2.45
N TYR A 108 -9.35 6.43 -2.06
CA TYR A 108 -10.56 6.91 -2.72
C TYR A 108 -10.29 7.43 -4.13
N SER A 109 -9.16 8.09 -4.37
CA SER A 109 -8.78 8.49 -5.73
C SER A 109 -8.64 7.26 -6.62
N LEU A 110 -7.91 6.22 -6.19
CA LEU A 110 -7.76 4.98 -6.95
C LEU A 110 -9.09 4.29 -7.21
N LEU A 111 -9.96 4.14 -6.22
CA LEU A 111 -11.28 3.54 -6.40
C LEU A 111 -12.11 4.32 -7.42
N SER A 112 -12.17 5.65 -7.31
CA SER A 112 -12.95 6.46 -8.25
C SER A 112 -12.39 6.41 -9.67
N ARG A 113 -11.06 6.48 -9.83
CA ARG A 113 -10.38 6.41 -11.13
C ARG A 113 -10.48 5.02 -11.77
N ASN A 114 -10.72 3.97 -10.97
CA ASN A 114 -11.06 2.62 -11.45
C ASN A 114 -12.57 2.39 -11.65
N GLY A 115 -13.42 3.42 -11.48
CA GLY A 115 -14.83 3.33 -11.82
C GLY A 115 -15.74 2.76 -10.71
N TYR A 116 -15.28 2.61 -9.47
CA TYR A 116 -16.12 2.18 -8.36
C TYR A 116 -17.19 3.22 -7.98
N PHE A 117 -16.90 4.49 -8.21
CA PHE A 117 -17.84 5.61 -8.04
C PHE A 117 -17.37 6.83 -8.86
N PRO A 118 -18.23 7.83 -9.10
CA PRO A 118 -17.87 9.00 -9.89
C PRO A 118 -16.72 9.80 -9.28
N VAL A 119 -15.75 10.24 -10.11
CA VAL A 119 -14.60 11.06 -9.70
C VAL A 119 -15.05 12.36 -9.02
N SER A 120 -16.15 12.96 -9.46
CA SER A 120 -16.73 14.16 -8.85
C SER A 120 -17.10 14.01 -7.36
N GLU A 121 -17.34 12.76 -6.91
CA GLU A 121 -17.63 12.50 -5.48
C GLU A 121 -16.44 12.75 -4.57
N LEU A 122 -15.20 12.77 -5.10
CA LEU A 122 -13.98 13.10 -4.34
C LEU A 122 -14.09 14.46 -3.65
N ALA A 123 -14.82 15.41 -4.23
CA ALA A 123 -15.11 16.71 -3.63
C ALA A 123 -15.84 16.64 -2.28
N SER A 124 -16.45 15.49 -1.98
CA SER A 124 -17.21 15.26 -0.74
C SER A 124 -16.36 14.66 0.41
N PHE A 125 -15.04 14.49 0.21
CA PHE A 125 -14.14 13.90 1.19
C PHE A 125 -14.25 14.56 2.57
N ARG A 126 -14.44 13.73 3.61
CA ARG A 126 -14.59 14.16 5.02
C ARG A 126 -15.74 15.14 5.31
N GLN A 127 -16.68 15.31 4.40
CA GLN A 127 -17.87 16.11 4.66
C GLN A 127 -18.90 15.28 5.45
N MET A 128 -19.69 15.98 6.28
CA MET A 128 -20.71 15.33 7.09
C MET A 128 -21.78 14.66 6.21
N GLY A 129 -22.13 13.43 6.52
CA GLY A 129 -23.16 12.69 5.80
C GLY A 129 -22.71 11.99 4.52
N THR A 130 -21.50 12.26 4.02
CA THR A 130 -21.00 11.66 2.77
C THR A 130 -20.42 10.25 2.98
N ARG A 131 -20.13 9.55 1.87
CA ARG A 131 -19.53 8.20 1.91
C ARG A 131 -18.02 8.22 2.13
N LEU A 132 -17.32 9.26 1.67
CA LEU A 132 -15.87 9.40 1.71
C LEU A 132 -15.40 9.89 3.08
N GLN A 133 -15.38 8.99 4.04
CA GLN A 133 -14.99 9.28 5.41
C GLN A 133 -13.47 9.40 5.55
N GLY A 134 -12.98 10.03 6.63
CA GLY A 134 -11.54 10.19 6.90
C GLY A 134 -10.78 8.87 7.12
N HIS A 135 -11.49 7.80 7.44
CA HIS A 135 -11.03 6.42 7.49
C HIS A 135 -12.06 5.53 6.81
N PRO A 136 -11.68 4.40 6.20
CA PRO A 136 -12.64 3.53 5.52
C PRO A 136 -13.74 3.07 6.45
N SER A 137 -14.98 3.10 5.96
CA SER A 137 -16.14 2.66 6.74
C SER A 137 -17.06 1.78 5.92
N VAL A 138 -17.20 0.53 6.31
CA VAL A 138 -18.12 -0.43 5.68
C VAL A 138 -19.59 -0.04 5.83
N ARG A 139 -19.93 0.76 6.87
CA ARG A 139 -21.30 1.26 7.10
C ARG A 139 -21.74 2.25 6.03
N LYS A 140 -20.81 2.85 5.30
CA LYS A 140 -21.11 3.82 4.22
C LYS A 140 -21.37 3.15 2.88
N ASN A 141 -21.25 1.83 2.79
CA ASN A 141 -21.51 1.04 1.58
C ASN A 141 -20.76 1.59 0.34
N LEU A 142 -19.55 2.10 0.53
CA LEU A 142 -18.70 2.53 -0.58
C LEU A 142 -18.18 1.29 -1.31
N PRO A 143 -18.46 1.11 -2.61
CA PRO A 143 -17.89 0.01 -3.37
C PRO A 143 -16.36 0.04 -3.35
N GLY A 144 -15.73 -1.14 -3.30
CA GLY A 144 -14.28 -1.27 -3.16
C GLY A 144 -13.80 -1.35 -1.71
N VAL A 145 -14.58 -0.90 -0.71
CA VAL A 145 -14.20 -0.91 0.70
C VAL A 145 -14.68 -2.19 1.38
N PHE A 146 -13.76 -3.11 1.66
CA PHE A 146 -14.05 -4.41 2.30
C PHE A 146 -14.02 -4.32 3.83
N GLN A 147 -13.14 -3.48 4.39
CA GLN A 147 -12.86 -3.41 5.82
C GLN A 147 -12.89 -1.96 6.31
N ALA A 148 -13.43 -1.74 7.50
CA ALA A 148 -13.24 -0.49 8.23
C ALA A 148 -11.86 -0.51 8.90
N SER A 149 -11.15 0.61 8.83
CA SER A 149 -9.84 0.76 9.47
C SER A 149 -9.68 2.16 10.09
N GLY A 150 -8.57 2.39 10.81
CA GLY A 150 -8.31 3.62 11.54
C GLY A 150 -7.60 3.36 12.87
N SER A 151 -7.89 2.23 13.53
CA SER A 151 -7.05 1.68 14.58
C SER A 151 -5.93 0.90 13.90
N LEU A 152 -4.70 1.40 14.01
CA LEU A 152 -3.55 0.80 13.36
C LEU A 152 -3.29 -0.63 13.85
N GLY A 153 -2.70 -1.46 13.01
CA GLY A 153 -2.42 -2.87 13.28
C GLY A 153 -3.59 -3.82 13.04
N GLN A 154 -4.84 -3.34 13.02
CA GLN A 154 -6.02 -4.22 12.92
C GLN A 154 -6.28 -4.75 11.50
N GLY A 155 -5.89 -3.99 10.48
CA GLY A 155 -6.17 -4.35 9.09
C GLY A 155 -5.46 -5.61 8.63
N LEU A 156 -4.22 -5.84 9.06
CA LEU A 156 -3.48 -7.05 8.71
C LEU A 156 -4.14 -8.32 9.29
N SER A 157 -4.68 -8.25 10.52
CA SER A 157 -5.46 -9.34 11.11
C SER A 157 -6.73 -9.65 10.31
N ALA A 158 -7.44 -8.60 9.87
CA ALA A 158 -8.61 -8.76 9.01
C ALA A 158 -8.24 -9.37 7.64
N ALA A 159 -7.11 -8.94 7.06
CA ALA A 159 -6.58 -9.49 5.82
C ALA A 159 -6.20 -10.97 5.96
N ALA A 160 -5.56 -11.36 7.05
CA ALA A 160 -5.24 -12.76 7.34
C ALA A 160 -6.53 -13.62 7.48
N GLY A 161 -7.56 -13.10 8.15
CA GLY A 161 -8.86 -13.75 8.22
C GLY A 161 -9.54 -13.91 6.86
N ALA A 162 -9.51 -12.87 6.02
CA ALA A 162 -10.04 -12.91 4.65
C ALA A 162 -9.27 -13.92 3.77
N ALA A 163 -7.93 -13.94 3.85
CA ALA A 163 -7.09 -14.89 3.13
C ALA A 163 -7.37 -16.34 3.54
N LEU A 164 -7.54 -16.61 4.82
CA LEU A 164 -7.95 -17.92 5.32
C LEU A 164 -9.34 -18.30 4.78
N GLY A 165 -10.31 -17.37 4.82
CA GLY A 165 -11.65 -17.58 4.26
C GLY A 165 -11.60 -17.97 2.78
N LYS A 166 -10.83 -17.24 1.96
CA LYS A 166 -10.63 -17.57 0.54
C LYS A 166 -10.05 -18.99 0.34
N LYS A 167 -9.05 -19.37 1.15
CA LYS A 167 -8.48 -20.75 1.09
C LYS A 167 -9.52 -21.81 1.43
N LEU A 168 -10.36 -21.61 2.45
CA LEU A 168 -11.44 -22.52 2.81
C LEU A 168 -12.49 -22.63 1.72
N ASP A 169 -12.81 -21.52 1.05
CA ASP A 169 -13.76 -21.47 -0.07
C ASP A 169 -13.15 -21.96 -1.40
N LYS A 170 -11.86 -22.30 -1.42
CA LYS A 170 -11.09 -22.64 -2.63
C LYS A 170 -11.11 -21.51 -3.68
N ASP A 171 -11.15 -20.28 -3.23
CA ASP A 171 -11.02 -19.08 -4.05
C ASP A 171 -9.54 -18.71 -4.18
N ASN A 172 -8.99 -18.82 -5.39
CA ASN A 172 -7.57 -18.62 -5.68
C ASN A 172 -7.14 -17.15 -5.78
N ASN A 173 -8.06 -16.20 -5.51
CA ASN A 173 -7.73 -14.79 -5.54
C ASN A 173 -6.95 -14.35 -4.30
N PHE A 174 -6.15 -13.30 -4.46
CA PHE A 174 -5.30 -12.76 -3.40
C PHE A 174 -6.08 -11.84 -2.44
N VAL A 175 -5.52 -11.70 -1.25
CA VAL A 175 -5.83 -10.61 -0.33
C VAL A 175 -4.58 -9.73 -0.23
N TRP A 176 -4.74 -8.46 -0.58
CA TRP A 176 -3.72 -7.42 -0.52
C TRP A 176 -3.95 -6.57 0.71
N CYS A 177 -2.89 -6.22 1.44
CA CYS A 177 -3.00 -5.39 2.63
C CYS A 177 -1.91 -4.32 2.63
N LEU A 178 -2.28 -3.05 2.82
CA LEU A 178 -1.31 -1.97 2.98
C LEU A 178 -1.20 -1.57 4.44
N CYS A 179 0.02 -1.67 4.98
CA CYS A 179 0.44 -1.18 6.28
C CYS A 179 1.41 0.00 6.13
N GLY A 180 1.53 0.83 7.15
CA GLY A 180 2.63 1.78 7.30
C GLY A 180 3.81 1.17 8.05
N ASP A 181 5.00 1.77 7.92
CA ASP A 181 6.16 1.40 8.71
C ASP A 181 5.93 1.69 10.21
N GLY A 182 5.58 2.91 10.59
CA GLY A 182 5.21 3.23 11.97
C GLY A 182 4.05 2.39 12.51
N GLU A 183 3.13 1.91 11.66
CA GLU A 183 2.11 0.94 12.05
C GLU A 183 2.71 -0.41 12.45
N SER A 184 3.88 -0.76 11.93
CA SER A 184 4.57 -2.00 12.28
C SER A 184 5.10 -2.03 13.73
N GLU A 185 5.05 -0.90 14.44
CA GLU A 185 5.32 -0.83 15.89
C GLU A 185 4.18 -1.40 16.73
N GLU A 186 2.96 -1.57 16.16
CA GLU A 186 1.82 -2.17 16.85
C GLU A 186 2.00 -3.68 17.03
N GLY A 187 1.82 -4.18 18.26
CA GLY A 187 1.94 -5.61 18.58
C GLY A 187 1.02 -6.50 17.75
N GLN A 188 -0.16 -5.99 17.40
CA GLN A 188 -1.15 -6.68 16.57
C GLN A 188 -0.61 -7.06 15.17
N ILE A 189 0.30 -6.28 14.60
CA ILE A 189 0.96 -6.60 13.31
C ILE A 189 1.72 -7.92 13.44
N TRP A 190 2.48 -8.10 14.52
CA TRP A 190 3.28 -9.30 14.75
C TRP A 190 2.43 -10.51 15.12
N GLU A 191 1.34 -10.33 15.86
CA GLU A 191 0.35 -11.39 16.11
C GLU A 191 -0.28 -11.86 14.80
N ALA A 192 -0.69 -10.96 13.92
CA ALA A 192 -1.23 -11.29 12.61
C ALA A 192 -0.18 -11.95 11.71
N GLY A 193 1.08 -11.48 11.77
CA GLY A 193 2.20 -12.07 11.03
C GLY A 193 2.45 -13.52 11.40
N MET A 194 2.49 -13.83 12.69
CA MET A 194 2.65 -15.18 13.22
C MET A 194 1.46 -16.08 12.80
N PHE A 195 0.24 -15.57 12.90
CA PHE A 195 -0.97 -16.30 12.49
C PHE A 195 -0.94 -16.65 11.01
N ALA A 196 -0.61 -15.69 10.15
CA ALA A 196 -0.59 -15.88 8.71
C ALA A 196 0.46 -16.92 8.27
N ALA A 197 1.65 -16.87 8.85
CA ALA A 197 2.71 -17.86 8.60
C ALA A 197 2.30 -19.26 9.06
N HIS A 198 1.75 -19.40 10.30
CA HIS A 198 1.29 -20.67 10.84
C HIS A 198 0.21 -21.32 9.95
N HIS A 199 -0.74 -20.53 9.47
CA HIS A 199 -1.83 -21.01 8.59
C HIS A 199 -1.45 -21.08 7.12
N LYS A 200 -0.18 -20.81 6.78
CA LYS A 200 0.36 -20.90 5.42
C LYS A 200 -0.48 -20.11 4.41
N LEU A 201 -0.75 -18.83 4.74
CA LEU A 201 -1.61 -17.96 3.93
C LEU A 201 -0.84 -17.38 2.74
N ASP A 202 -0.44 -18.20 1.79
CA ASP A 202 0.30 -17.86 0.59
C ASP A 202 -0.51 -17.08 -0.46
N ASN A 203 -1.78 -16.84 -0.19
CA ASN A 203 -2.66 -15.92 -0.89
C ASN A 203 -2.80 -14.56 -0.19
N LEU A 204 -2.04 -14.31 0.87
CA LEU A 204 -1.91 -13.01 1.53
C LEU A 204 -0.62 -12.31 1.07
N ILE A 205 -0.77 -11.15 0.43
CA ILE A 205 0.33 -10.27 0.07
C ILE A 205 0.14 -8.96 0.83
N ALA A 206 0.97 -8.74 1.84
CA ALA A 206 1.03 -7.49 2.56
C ALA A 206 2.11 -6.58 1.97
N MET A 207 1.90 -5.28 2.07
CA MET A 207 2.80 -4.24 1.62
C MET A 207 3.04 -3.27 2.77
N THR A 208 4.25 -2.76 2.90
CA THR A 208 4.57 -1.66 3.80
C THR A 208 5.00 -0.43 2.99
N ASP A 209 4.33 0.70 3.23
CA ASP A 209 4.83 2.01 2.81
C ASP A 209 6.00 2.38 3.73
N TRP A 210 7.21 2.00 3.32
CA TRP A 210 8.42 2.13 4.13
C TRP A 210 9.11 3.47 3.86
N ASN A 211 8.49 4.54 4.36
CA ASN A 211 8.93 5.92 4.14
C ASN A 211 9.77 6.49 5.29
N GLY A 212 9.96 5.73 6.40
CA GLY A 212 10.75 6.09 7.56
C GLY A 212 10.17 7.22 8.42
N LYS A 213 8.89 7.55 8.26
CA LYS A 213 8.24 8.66 8.95
C LYS A 213 6.89 8.26 9.52
N GLN A 214 6.61 8.77 10.72
CA GLN A 214 5.30 8.72 11.34
C GLN A 214 4.90 10.11 11.86
N ILE A 215 3.72 10.24 12.47
CA ILE A 215 3.17 11.55 12.84
C ILE A 215 4.08 12.34 13.79
N ASP A 216 4.76 11.67 14.71
CA ASP A 216 5.56 12.30 15.75
C ASP A 216 7.04 12.50 15.37
N GLY A 217 7.50 11.90 14.25
CA GLY A 217 8.90 12.02 13.83
C GLY A 217 9.36 10.94 12.86
N PRO A 218 10.69 10.81 12.67
CA PRO A 218 11.27 9.62 12.06
C PRO A 218 10.95 8.37 12.89
N VAL A 219 10.63 7.25 12.22
CA VAL A 219 10.29 5.97 12.89
C VAL A 219 11.38 5.55 13.86
N ASP A 220 12.65 5.64 13.46
CA ASP A 220 13.81 5.25 14.31
C ASP A 220 13.98 6.11 15.56
N GLU A 221 13.44 7.34 15.57
CA GLU A 221 13.52 8.25 16.71
C GLU A 221 12.33 8.11 17.66
N VAL A 222 11.19 7.56 17.20
CA VAL A 222 9.97 7.44 18.00
C VAL A 222 9.97 6.13 18.80
N ALA A 223 9.97 4.98 18.14
CA ALA A 223 10.03 3.68 18.80
C ALA A 223 11.09 2.77 18.18
N GLY A 224 11.32 2.90 16.86
CA GLY A 224 12.33 2.16 16.14
C GLY A 224 11.92 0.73 15.80
N GLU A 225 11.84 0.44 14.52
CA GLU A 225 11.47 -0.89 14.04
C GLU A 225 12.67 -1.82 13.78
N GLY A 226 13.89 -1.28 13.83
CA GLY A 226 15.12 -2.03 13.54
C GLY A 226 15.12 -2.60 12.12
N ASP A 227 15.64 -3.81 11.94
CA ASP A 227 15.63 -4.51 10.64
C ASP A 227 14.24 -5.14 10.39
N LEU A 228 13.37 -4.39 9.74
CA LEU A 228 12.00 -4.83 9.45
C LEU A 228 11.98 -6.05 8.52
N ALA A 229 12.88 -6.12 7.55
CA ALA A 229 12.97 -7.25 6.63
C ALA A 229 13.35 -8.54 7.38
N ALA A 230 14.36 -8.48 8.23
CA ALA A 230 14.78 -9.62 9.05
C ALA A 230 13.68 -10.09 10.01
N LYS A 231 12.86 -9.17 10.55
CA LYS A 231 11.74 -9.53 11.42
C LYS A 231 10.67 -10.34 10.67
N TRP A 232 10.27 -9.91 9.47
CA TRP A 232 9.28 -10.64 8.67
C TRP A 232 9.81 -11.99 8.22
N ASP A 233 11.08 -12.07 7.80
CA ASP A 233 11.73 -13.34 7.43
C ASP A 233 11.77 -14.32 8.60
N ALA A 234 12.12 -13.85 9.82
CA ALA A 234 12.13 -14.66 11.03
C ALA A 234 10.75 -15.22 11.41
N TRP A 235 9.67 -14.53 11.04
CA TRP A 235 8.30 -15.02 11.19
C TRP A 235 7.87 -16.01 10.10
N GLY A 236 8.74 -16.31 9.13
CA GLY A 236 8.46 -17.26 8.04
C GLY A 236 7.70 -16.67 6.86
N TRP A 237 7.73 -15.36 6.68
CA TRP A 237 7.21 -14.67 5.50
C TRP A 237 8.26 -14.62 4.39
N ARG A 238 7.80 -14.65 3.16
CA ARG A 238 8.63 -14.23 2.03
C ARG A 238 8.74 -12.72 2.04
N VAL A 239 9.96 -12.19 2.01
CA VAL A 239 10.21 -10.75 2.06
C VAL A 239 10.76 -10.27 0.73
N ILE A 240 10.18 -9.22 0.18
CA ILE A 240 10.61 -8.54 -1.03
C ILE A 240 10.85 -7.08 -0.68
N VAL A 241 12.03 -6.56 -0.97
CA VAL A 241 12.35 -5.13 -0.83
C VAL A 241 12.38 -4.52 -2.22
N ALA A 242 11.68 -3.41 -2.43
CA ALA A 242 11.54 -2.77 -3.74
C ALA A 242 11.56 -1.25 -3.64
N GLU A 243 11.98 -0.56 -4.70
CA GLU A 243 11.88 0.89 -4.82
C GLU A 243 10.44 1.27 -5.19
N GLY A 244 9.75 1.94 -4.26
CA GLY A 244 8.32 2.21 -4.36
C GLY A 244 7.92 3.33 -5.32
N HIS A 245 8.90 4.02 -5.93
CA HIS A 245 8.70 5.06 -6.94
C HIS A 245 9.25 4.68 -8.33
N ASP A 246 9.76 3.45 -8.48
CA ASP A 246 10.21 2.90 -9.76
C ASP A 246 9.24 1.82 -10.25
N PHE A 247 8.53 2.08 -11.34
CA PHE A 247 7.54 1.13 -11.88
C PHE A 247 8.13 -0.20 -12.34
N ASP A 248 9.42 -0.28 -12.71
CA ASP A 248 10.08 -1.56 -13.01
C ASP A 248 10.30 -2.38 -11.75
N SER A 249 10.79 -1.73 -10.69
CA SER A 249 10.98 -2.35 -9.40
C SER A 249 9.63 -2.79 -8.81
N ILE A 250 8.60 -1.96 -8.93
CA ILE A 250 7.23 -2.25 -8.47
C ILE A 250 6.65 -3.46 -9.21
N ALA A 251 6.71 -3.48 -10.54
CA ALA A 251 6.20 -4.59 -11.35
C ALA A 251 6.90 -5.91 -11.00
N LYS A 252 8.23 -5.87 -10.85
CA LYS A 252 9.01 -7.04 -10.46
C LYS A 252 8.65 -7.55 -9.07
N ALA A 253 8.41 -6.64 -8.11
CA ALA A 253 7.98 -7.01 -6.78
C ALA A 253 6.62 -7.72 -6.78
N PHE A 254 5.66 -7.23 -7.54
CA PHE A 254 4.35 -7.87 -7.66
C PHE A 254 4.42 -9.22 -8.38
N GLU A 255 5.21 -9.34 -9.44
CA GLU A 255 5.47 -10.62 -10.12
C GLU A 255 6.00 -11.67 -9.13
N LEU A 256 7.06 -11.30 -8.37
CA LEU A 256 7.66 -12.18 -7.38
C LEU A 256 6.68 -12.53 -6.25
N ALA A 257 5.86 -11.57 -5.80
CA ALA A 257 4.86 -11.81 -4.76
C ALA A 257 3.80 -12.82 -5.22
N LYS A 258 3.23 -12.64 -6.42
CA LYS A 258 2.24 -13.57 -6.98
C LYS A 258 2.83 -14.96 -7.26
N ALA A 259 4.10 -15.05 -7.64
CA ALA A 259 4.81 -16.33 -7.80
C ALA A 259 4.96 -17.09 -6.48
N GLY A 260 4.69 -16.46 -5.33
CA GLY A 260 4.64 -17.09 -4.01
C GLY A 260 3.40 -17.95 -3.76
N ALA A 261 2.36 -17.85 -4.57
CA ALA A 261 1.17 -18.69 -4.44
C ALA A 261 1.54 -20.19 -4.52
N GLY A 262 0.99 -20.99 -3.62
CA GLY A 262 1.31 -22.40 -3.49
C GLY A 262 2.57 -22.73 -2.67
N SER A 263 3.34 -21.74 -2.24
CA SER A 263 4.55 -21.94 -1.42
C SER A 263 4.23 -22.28 0.06
N GLY A 264 3.05 -21.95 0.51
CA GLY A 264 2.66 -22.02 1.92
C GLY A 264 3.24 -20.87 2.77
N GLN A 265 3.77 -19.81 2.18
CA GLN A 265 4.31 -18.65 2.89
C GLN A 265 3.60 -17.38 2.45
N PRO A 266 3.07 -16.56 3.38
CA PRO A 266 2.59 -15.22 3.04
C PRO A 266 3.76 -14.35 2.56
N THR A 267 3.45 -13.30 1.81
CA THR A 267 4.47 -12.39 1.27
C THR A 267 4.32 -10.99 1.86
N MET A 268 5.43 -10.38 2.28
CA MET A 268 5.56 -8.98 2.64
C MET A 268 6.41 -8.26 1.60
N ILE A 269 5.88 -7.21 0.99
CA ILE A 269 6.65 -6.31 0.14
C ILE A 269 6.95 -5.04 0.95
N LEU A 270 8.22 -4.72 1.14
CA LEU A 270 8.67 -3.49 1.77
C LEU A 270 9.01 -2.49 0.65
N PHE A 271 8.11 -1.56 0.37
CA PHE A 271 8.33 -0.52 -0.62
C PHE A 271 9.07 0.67 0.02
N LYS A 272 10.33 0.86 -0.35
CA LYS A 272 11.07 2.07 0.00
C LYS A 272 10.46 3.26 -0.71
N THR A 273 9.99 4.21 0.05
CA THR A 273 9.26 5.38 -0.44
C THR A 273 9.74 6.65 0.25
N GLU A 274 9.22 7.77 -0.22
CA GLU A 274 9.46 9.07 0.37
C GLU A 274 8.12 9.72 0.76
N MET A 275 7.92 10.01 2.05
CA MET A 275 6.70 10.71 2.51
C MET A 275 6.53 12.02 1.76
N GLY A 276 5.33 12.28 1.22
CA GLY A 276 5.03 13.51 0.48
C GLY A 276 5.65 13.59 -0.92
N HIS A 277 6.06 12.46 -1.50
CA HIS A 277 6.72 12.37 -2.81
C HIS A 277 5.98 13.11 -3.92
N GLY A 278 6.73 13.82 -4.76
CA GLY A 278 6.23 14.59 -5.91
C GLY A 278 6.02 16.08 -5.66
N VAL A 279 6.16 16.54 -4.41
CA VAL A 279 6.07 17.96 -4.05
C VAL A 279 7.22 18.33 -3.12
N ASP A 280 8.10 19.22 -3.55
CA ASP A 280 9.40 19.53 -2.91
C ASP A 280 9.30 19.93 -1.44
N PHE A 281 8.35 20.79 -1.08
CA PHE A 281 8.17 21.25 0.29
C PHE A 281 7.49 20.21 1.20
N MET A 282 7.00 19.10 0.64
CA MET A 282 6.37 17.99 1.37
C MET A 282 7.32 16.79 1.51
N ALA A 283 8.21 16.61 0.56
CA ALA A 283 9.05 15.44 0.42
C ALA A 283 9.97 15.21 1.63
N GLY A 284 10.04 13.97 2.11
CA GLY A 284 10.97 13.49 3.13
C GLY A 284 10.73 14.01 4.56
N THR A 285 9.64 14.72 4.84
CA THR A 285 9.37 15.26 6.18
C THR A 285 8.08 14.74 6.81
N HIS A 286 8.16 14.30 8.06
CA HIS A 286 7.02 13.85 8.87
C HIS A 286 5.94 14.92 9.08
N LYS A 287 6.29 16.20 8.95
CA LYS A 287 5.36 17.33 9.15
C LYS A 287 4.12 17.22 8.27
N TRP A 288 4.25 16.59 7.10
CA TRP A 288 3.15 16.41 6.17
C TRP A 288 2.40 15.10 6.36
N HIS A 289 2.72 14.32 7.39
CA HIS A 289 1.95 13.12 7.70
C HIS A 289 0.45 13.43 7.84
N GLY A 290 0.10 14.43 8.67
CA GLY A 290 -1.28 14.84 8.93
C GLY A 290 -1.56 16.33 8.70
N SER A 291 -0.60 17.09 8.19
CA SER A 291 -0.79 18.51 7.87
C SER A 291 -1.45 18.66 6.50
N VAL A 292 -2.25 19.71 6.36
CA VAL A 292 -3.01 20.00 5.15
C VAL A 292 -2.45 21.23 4.47
N PRO A 293 -2.24 21.23 3.15
CA PRO A 293 -1.75 22.40 2.43
C PRO A 293 -2.79 23.55 2.49
N LYS A 294 -2.30 24.77 2.67
CA LYS A 294 -3.09 25.98 2.48
C LYS A 294 -3.42 26.16 1.00
N PRO A 295 -4.43 27.00 0.64
CA PRO A 295 -4.78 27.20 -0.78
C PRO A 295 -3.59 27.60 -1.67
N GLU A 296 -2.71 28.47 -1.18
CA GLU A 296 -1.53 28.94 -1.93
C GLU A 296 -0.50 27.80 -2.10
N GLN A 297 -0.35 26.96 -1.09
CA GLN A 297 0.51 25.77 -1.14
C GLN A 297 -0.07 24.68 -2.08
N LEU A 298 -1.41 24.55 -2.10
CA LEU A 298 -2.07 23.66 -3.06
C LEU A 298 -1.79 24.10 -4.50
N GLU A 299 -1.93 25.42 -4.78
CA GLU A 299 -1.66 25.95 -6.12
C GLU A 299 -0.22 25.67 -6.55
N ASP A 300 0.75 25.86 -5.66
CA ASP A 300 2.16 25.59 -5.93
C ASP A 300 2.41 24.08 -6.15
N ALA A 301 1.88 23.22 -5.28
CA ALA A 301 2.00 21.77 -5.43
C ALA A 301 1.39 21.26 -6.76
N LEU A 302 0.22 21.78 -7.16
CA LEU A 302 -0.42 21.42 -8.42
C LEU A 302 0.39 21.88 -9.64
N LYS A 303 1.13 23.01 -9.55
CA LYS A 303 2.07 23.45 -10.58
C LYS A 303 3.28 22.49 -10.70
N GLN A 304 3.82 22.05 -9.56
CA GLN A 304 4.94 21.09 -9.53
C GLN A 304 4.57 19.74 -10.13
N LEU A 305 3.38 19.23 -9.81
CA LEU A 305 2.87 17.97 -10.36
C LEU A 305 2.54 18.05 -11.86
N GLY A 306 2.21 19.25 -12.36
CA GLY A 306 1.74 19.45 -13.74
C GLY A 306 0.30 18.97 -13.95
N GLU A 307 -0.25 19.32 -15.11
CA GLU A 307 -1.57 18.88 -15.54
C GLU A 307 -1.53 17.50 -16.20
N THR A 308 -2.63 16.77 -16.12
CA THR A 308 -2.79 15.48 -16.78
C THR A 308 -4.02 15.48 -17.70
N PRO A 309 -4.05 14.62 -18.74
CA PRO A 309 -5.21 14.50 -19.61
C PRO A 309 -6.45 13.91 -18.90
N LEU A 310 -6.29 13.37 -17.68
CA LEU A 310 -7.37 12.78 -16.90
C LEU A 310 -8.26 13.84 -16.22
N GLY A 311 -7.74 15.05 -16.05
CA GLY A 311 -8.44 16.19 -15.50
C GLY A 311 -8.70 16.10 -13.99
N ASP A 312 -8.84 17.26 -13.37
CA ASP A 312 -9.20 17.41 -11.95
C ASP A 312 -10.73 17.26 -11.76
N PHE A 313 -11.16 16.90 -10.52
CA PHE A 313 -12.57 16.87 -10.13
C PHE A 313 -13.06 18.23 -9.68
#